data_f8998ab35b0c319c7476322ba10276da
#
_entry.id   f8998ab35b0c319c7476322ba10276da
#
_cell.length_a   1.000
_cell.length_b   1.000
_cell.length_c   1.000
_cell.angle_alpha   90.00
_cell.angle_beta   90.00
_cell.angle_gamma   90.00
#
_symmetry.space_group_name_H-M   'P 1'
#
loop_
_entity.id
_entity.type
_entity.pdbx_description
1 polymer ?
#
loop_
_entity_poly.entity_id
_entity_poly.type
_entity_poly.pdbx_seq_one_letter_code
_entity_poly.pdbx_strand_id
1 'polypeptide(L)'
;TESIRLSRAAGQTFLTLKATASLGHIQEMQGLLHQAVETHRDALQLGDRSGKRPVPFAGMAYVGIAMLLYEWNDLEAALHYAREGIGLSEMGGRVSYVLAGRTVLALVHQARGEVGRAFETVREVEELAQRHGHPYVMAEMAEIRIRLWVAQGNLATASQWALDCDGSVVDEGIPPLAHEMQQIAMVRVLIARTLSSASDEPSRAGLPNADEMDDALGLLVGLLGGAEASGRVRSVIKILALQALAFQAQGDQGQAMSALGRALSLAEPEGYVRTFIDEGEPMAGLLRRALAQGIAPGYVAGLLAALEEGSASGPTVEQPMAEPLTERELEVLRLVAAGLSNQEIARELVIALSTVKSHINHVYGKMGVKSRTQAVARAQSLGML
;
A
#
# COMPACT_ATOMS: atom_id res chain seq x y z
N THR A 1 -3.64 -16.18 23.13
CA THR A 1 -4.41 -15.90 24.37
C THR A 1 -3.81 -16.58 25.59
N GLU A 2 -3.68 -17.92 25.63
CA GLU A 2 -3.09 -18.63 26.77
C GLU A 2 -1.60 -18.29 26.97
N SER A 3 -0.82 -18.22 25.90
CA SER A 3 0.59 -17.80 25.94
C SER A 3 0.76 -16.37 26.53
N ILE A 4 -0.12 -15.45 26.18
CA ILE A 4 -0.13 -14.08 26.75
C ILE A 4 -0.43 -14.14 28.26
N ARG A 5 -1.42 -14.93 28.66
CA ARG A 5 -1.79 -15.09 30.06
C ARG A 5 -0.63 -15.65 30.89
N LEU A 6 -0.01 -16.73 30.43
CA LEU A 6 1.10 -17.39 31.10
C LEU A 6 2.36 -16.53 31.18
N SER A 7 2.74 -15.88 30.10
CA SER A 7 3.92 -15.02 30.08
C SER A 7 3.75 -13.77 30.95
N ARG A 8 2.53 -13.22 31.00
CA ARG A 8 2.18 -12.10 31.89
C ARG A 8 2.24 -12.51 33.37
N ALA A 9 1.67 -13.67 33.70
CA ALA A 9 1.72 -14.22 35.06
C ALA A 9 3.17 -14.52 35.52
N ALA A 10 4.02 -14.93 34.60
CA ALA A 10 5.46 -15.18 34.86
C ALA A 10 6.31 -13.90 34.85
N GLY A 11 5.75 -12.71 34.64
CA GLY A 11 6.49 -11.43 34.59
C GLY A 11 7.41 -11.32 33.39
N GLN A 12 7.25 -12.13 32.34
CA GLN A 12 8.11 -12.17 31.16
C GLN A 12 7.63 -11.17 30.10
N THR A 13 7.93 -9.89 30.29
CA THR A 13 7.49 -8.79 29.43
C THR A 13 7.78 -9.04 27.94
N PHE A 14 8.98 -9.54 27.60
CA PHE A 14 9.34 -9.85 26.22
C PHE A 14 8.41 -10.88 25.56
N LEU A 15 8.17 -12.01 26.21
CA LEU A 15 7.30 -13.06 25.68
C LEU A 15 5.86 -12.58 25.59
N THR A 16 5.41 -11.78 26.57
CA THR A 16 4.07 -11.17 26.55
C THR A 16 3.91 -10.26 25.33
N LEU A 17 4.89 -9.37 25.09
CA LEU A 17 4.87 -8.45 23.96
C LEU A 17 4.88 -9.20 22.62
N LYS A 18 5.78 -10.19 22.47
CA LYS A 18 5.85 -11.03 21.29
C LYS A 18 4.52 -11.77 21.01
N ALA A 19 3.95 -12.39 22.03
CA ALA A 19 2.71 -13.14 21.89
C ALA A 19 1.52 -12.20 21.58
N THR A 20 1.49 -10.99 22.15
CA THR A 20 0.45 -9.99 21.87
C THR A 20 0.57 -9.48 20.44
N ALA A 21 1.75 -9.12 19.96
CA ALA A 21 1.94 -8.67 18.59
C ALA A 21 1.66 -9.79 17.56
N SER A 22 2.02 -11.05 17.89
CA SER A 22 1.63 -12.20 17.04
C SER A 22 0.12 -12.41 16.98
N LEU A 23 -0.61 -12.16 18.08
CA LEU A 23 -2.07 -12.19 18.08
C LEU A 23 -2.64 -11.10 17.16
N GLY A 24 -2.10 -9.88 17.21
CA GLY A 24 -2.50 -8.79 16.30
C GLY A 24 -2.34 -9.19 14.83
N HIS A 25 -1.22 -9.82 14.48
CA HIS A 25 -1.00 -10.30 13.11
C HIS A 25 -1.99 -11.42 12.70
N ILE A 26 -2.33 -12.35 13.60
CA ILE A 26 -3.36 -13.36 13.33
C ILE A 26 -4.73 -12.70 13.09
N GLN A 27 -5.11 -11.72 13.91
CA GLN A 27 -6.35 -10.97 13.76
C GLN A 27 -6.40 -10.22 12.42
N GLU A 28 -5.27 -9.63 12.00
CA GLU A 28 -5.13 -9.01 10.69
C GLU A 28 -5.38 -10.00 9.54
N MET A 29 -4.80 -11.21 9.61
CA MET A 29 -5.07 -12.26 8.61
C MET A 29 -6.53 -12.71 8.61
N GLN A 30 -7.17 -12.75 9.78
CA GLN A 30 -8.58 -13.05 9.95
C GLN A 30 -9.52 -11.92 9.50
N GLY A 31 -8.97 -10.79 9.04
CA GLY A 31 -9.73 -9.64 8.61
C GLY A 31 -10.25 -8.75 9.73
N LEU A 32 -9.82 -8.94 10.97
CA LEU A 32 -10.27 -8.22 12.16
C LEU A 32 -9.35 -7.00 12.43
N LEU A 33 -9.38 -5.99 11.53
CA LEU A 33 -8.41 -4.89 11.55
C LEU A 33 -8.53 -4.02 12.79
N HIS A 34 -9.77 -3.72 13.23
CA HIS A 34 -10.00 -2.93 14.44
C HIS A 34 -9.50 -3.64 15.70
N GLN A 35 -9.68 -4.95 15.79
CA GLN A 35 -9.14 -5.73 16.92
C GLN A 35 -7.60 -5.82 16.85
N ALA A 36 -7.06 -5.96 15.65
CA ALA A 36 -5.61 -6.03 15.45
C ALA A 36 -4.91 -4.75 15.90
N VAL A 37 -5.43 -3.58 15.55
CA VAL A 37 -4.82 -2.30 15.95
C VAL A 37 -4.85 -2.11 17.47
N GLU A 38 -5.94 -2.45 18.14
CA GLU A 38 -6.00 -2.38 19.61
C GLU A 38 -5.03 -3.36 20.26
N THR A 39 -4.93 -4.58 19.73
CA THR A 39 -3.96 -5.59 20.21
C THR A 39 -2.51 -5.10 20.03
N HIS A 40 -2.18 -4.45 18.92
CA HIS A 40 -0.85 -3.85 18.73
C HIS A 40 -0.61 -2.66 19.66
N ARG A 41 -1.62 -1.81 19.91
CA ARG A 41 -1.53 -0.70 20.89
C ARG A 41 -1.29 -1.22 22.30
N ASP A 42 -1.97 -2.29 22.69
CA ASP A 42 -1.73 -2.96 23.98
C ASP A 42 -0.28 -3.46 24.09
N ALA A 43 0.27 -4.00 23.00
CA ALA A 43 1.68 -4.42 22.97
C ALA A 43 2.63 -3.22 23.17
N LEU A 44 2.36 -2.05 22.58
CA LEU A 44 3.16 -0.83 22.80
C LEU A 44 3.10 -0.35 24.24
N GLN A 45 1.92 -0.32 24.86
CA GLN A 45 1.75 0.08 26.25
C GLN A 45 2.51 -0.84 27.23
N LEU A 46 2.62 -2.13 26.93
CA LEU A 46 3.43 -3.07 27.71
C LEU A 46 4.93 -2.74 27.64
N GLY A 47 5.40 -2.25 26.49
CA GLY A 47 6.77 -1.77 26.31
C GLY A 47 7.07 -0.52 27.15
N ASP A 48 6.15 0.46 27.15
CA ASP A 48 6.34 1.75 27.86
C ASP A 48 6.34 1.61 29.39
N ARG A 49 5.52 0.73 29.92
CA ARG A 49 5.45 0.48 31.39
C ARG A 49 6.77 -0.03 31.98
N SER A 50 7.71 -0.47 31.19
CA SER A 50 9.03 -0.91 31.67
C SER A 50 9.94 0.26 32.10
N GLY A 51 9.54 1.52 31.89
CA GLY A 51 10.26 2.74 32.33
C GLY A 51 11.62 2.95 31.69
N LYS A 52 11.97 2.14 30.70
CA LYS A 52 13.19 2.23 29.90
C LYS A 52 12.82 2.67 28.48
N ARG A 53 13.80 3.26 27.76
CA ARG A 53 13.67 3.62 26.31
C ARG A 53 12.86 2.58 25.55
N PRO A 54 12.16 2.97 24.43
CA PRO A 54 11.35 2.06 23.64
C PRO A 54 12.08 0.73 23.47
N VAL A 55 11.44 -0.37 23.88
CA VAL A 55 12.08 -1.69 23.86
C VAL A 55 12.20 -2.11 22.38
N PRO A 56 13.37 -2.55 21.91
CA PRO A 56 13.58 -2.94 20.49
C PRO A 56 12.51 -3.89 19.93
N PHE A 57 11.90 -4.72 20.80
CA PHE A 57 10.82 -5.63 20.45
C PHE A 57 9.47 -4.96 20.18
N ALA A 58 9.28 -3.69 20.53
CA ALA A 58 8.10 -2.93 20.19
C ALA A 58 8.01 -2.66 18.68
N GLY A 59 9.12 -2.75 17.94
CA GLY A 59 9.16 -2.61 16.50
C GLY A 59 8.14 -3.47 15.75
N MET A 60 7.88 -4.69 16.23
CA MET A 60 6.80 -5.56 15.72
C MET A 60 5.42 -4.88 15.72
N ALA A 61 5.05 -4.30 16.85
CA ALA A 61 3.73 -3.68 17.01
C ALA A 61 3.62 -2.39 16.19
N TYR A 62 4.71 -1.60 16.11
CA TYR A 62 4.79 -0.44 15.23
C TYR A 62 4.56 -0.82 13.76
N VAL A 63 5.23 -1.87 13.27
CA VAL A 63 5.06 -2.36 11.90
C VAL A 63 3.65 -2.88 11.65
N GLY A 64 3.06 -3.62 12.61
CA GLY A 64 1.68 -4.08 12.51
C GLY A 64 0.69 -2.91 12.39
N ILE A 65 0.82 -1.88 13.24
CA ILE A 65 -0.01 -0.66 13.14
C ILE A 65 0.20 0.03 11.79
N ALA A 66 1.45 0.11 11.30
CA ALA A 66 1.75 0.75 10.03
C ALA A 66 1.03 0.07 8.85
N MET A 67 0.96 -1.27 8.84
CA MET A 67 0.24 -2.03 7.82
C MET A 67 -1.28 -1.77 7.86
N LEU A 68 -1.87 -1.70 9.05
CA LEU A 68 -3.29 -1.39 9.23
C LEU A 68 -3.63 0.04 8.81
N LEU A 69 -2.79 1.02 9.17
CA LEU A 69 -2.94 2.41 8.75
C LEU A 69 -2.81 2.56 7.23
N TYR A 70 -1.89 1.79 6.61
CA TYR A 70 -1.80 1.72 5.16
C TYR A 70 -3.13 1.20 4.56
N GLU A 71 -3.69 0.10 5.08
CA GLU A 71 -4.95 -0.46 4.58
C GLU A 71 -6.10 0.56 4.69
N TRP A 72 -6.14 1.36 5.76
CA TRP A 72 -7.11 2.46 5.94
C TRP A 72 -6.77 3.74 5.17
N ASN A 73 -5.73 3.74 4.32
CA ASN A 73 -5.28 4.88 3.53
C ASN A 73 -4.74 6.08 4.35
N ASP A 74 -4.38 5.87 5.62
CA ASP A 74 -3.65 6.88 6.41
C ASP A 74 -2.13 6.75 6.14
N LEU A 75 -1.72 7.24 4.96
CA LEU A 75 -0.35 7.06 4.46
C LEU A 75 0.70 7.80 5.28
N GLU A 76 0.34 8.95 5.89
CA GLU A 76 1.28 9.72 6.74
C GLU A 76 1.56 8.98 8.03
N ALA A 77 0.52 8.52 8.71
CA ALA A 77 0.69 7.75 9.93
C ALA A 77 1.35 6.39 9.63
N ALA A 78 0.99 5.71 8.53
CA ALA A 78 1.63 4.46 8.11
C ALA A 78 3.16 4.64 7.94
N LEU A 79 3.57 5.71 7.25
CA LEU A 79 4.98 6.05 7.06
C LEU A 79 5.71 6.30 8.37
N HIS A 80 5.10 7.06 9.28
CA HIS A 80 5.67 7.34 10.60
C HIS A 80 5.87 6.05 11.40
N TYR A 81 4.82 5.25 11.55
CA TYR A 81 4.87 3.99 12.31
C TYR A 81 5.83 2.98 11.68
N ALA A 82 5.91 2.90 10.36
CA ALA A 82 6.85 2.02 9.67
C ALA A 82 8.30 2.39 9.97
N ARG A 83 8.66 3.68 9.91
CA ARG A 83 10.02 4.17 10.22
C ARG A 83 10.43 3.89 11.66
N GLU A 84 9.56 4.19 12.64
CA GLU A 84 9.79 3.89 14.05
C GLU A 84 9.97 2.37 14.26
N GLY A 85 9.10 1.57 13.64
CA GLY A 85 9.17 0.10 13.72
C GLY A 85 10.46 -0.47 13.13
N ILE A 86 10.94 0.06 12.00
CA ILE A 86 12.21 -0.32 11.38
C ILE A 86 13.37 0.00 12.33
N GLY A 87 13.48 1.24 12.82
CA GLY A 87 14.58 1.66 13.69
C GLY A 87 14.67 0.83 14.98
N LEU A 88 13.54 0.53 15.61
CA LEU A 88 13.49 -0.34 16.79
C LEU A 88 13.89 -1.79 16.45
N SER A 89 13.46 -2.30 15.29
CA SER A 89 13.76 -3.67 14.86
C SER A 89 15.23 -3.85 14.48
N GLU A 90 15.85 -2.83 13.88
CA GLU A 90 17.29 -2.80 13.58
C GLU A 90 18.12 -2.84 14.87
N MET A 91 17.78 -2.02 15.87
CA MET A 91 18.44 -2.07 17.19
C MET A 91 18.29 -3.43 17.88
N GLY A 92 17.20 -4.16 17.61
CA GLY A 92 16.93 -5.50 18.14
C GLY A 92 17.48 -6.65 17.31
N GLY A 93 18.11 -6.39 16.17
CA GLY A 93 18.59 -7.43 15.24
C GLY A 93 17.45 -8.27 14.62
N ARG A 94 16.26 -7.68 14.44
CA ARG A 94 15.04 -8.39 14.01
C ARG A 94 14.77 -8.18 12.51
N VAL A 95 15.55 -8.86 11.66
CA VAL A 95 15.50 -8.70 10.20
C VAL A 95 14.09 -8.87 9.62
N SER A 96 13.30 -9.85 10.09
CA SER A 96 11.94 -10.08 9.60
C SER A 96 11.02 -8.86 9.76
N TYR A 97 11.16 -8.11 10.87
CA TYR A 97 10.36 -6.90 11.09
C TYR A 97 10.91 -5.66 10.38
N VAL A 98 12.23 -5.63 10.16
CA VAL A 98 12.84 -4.63 9.26
C VAL A 98 12.30 -4.82 7.85
N LEU A 99 12.27 -6.06 7.35
CA LEU A 99 11.70 -6.39 6.05
C LEU A 99 10.22 -5.97 5.96
N ALA A 100 9.41 -6.39 6.94
CA ALA A 100 7.98 -6.04 6.96
C ALA A 100 7.74 -4.51 7.02
N GLY A 101 8.52 -3.77 7.81
CA GLY A 101 8.43 -2.32 7.85
C GLY A 101 8.81 -1.67 6.51
N ARG A 102 9.87 -2.15 5.86
CA ARG A 102 10.28 -1.67 4.53
C ARG A 102 9.25 -2.04 3.45
N THR A 103 8.57 -3.20 3.58
CA THR A 103 7.41 -3.53 2.73
C THR A 103 6.34 -2.44 2.80
N VAL A 104 5.98 -1.99 4.02
CA VAL A 104 5.02 -0.89 4.19
C VAL A 104 5.54 0.39 3.53
N LEU A 105 6.83 0.71 3.63
CA LEU A 105 7.41 1.87 2.93
C LEU A 105 7.26 1.76 1.41
N ALA A 106 7.52 0.60 0.82
CA ALA A 106 7.33 0.37 -0.61
C ALA A 106 5.88 0.60 -1.05
N LEU A 107 4.93 0.07 -0.27
CA LEU A 107 3.49 0.25 -0.50
C LEU A 107 3.08 1.72 -0.37
N VAL A 108 3.56 2.44 0.64
CA VAL A 108 3.27 3.88 0.83
C VAL A 108 3.86 4.69 -0.31
N HIS A 109 5.09 4.42 -0.74
CA HIS A 109 5.71 5.11 -1.90
C HIS A 109 4.91 4.85 -3.18
N GLN A 110 4.47 3.60 -3.42
CA GLN A 110 3.59 3.27 -4.54
C GLN A 110 2.28 4.08 -4.48
N ALA A 111 1.62 4.09 -3.32
CA ALA A 111 0.36 4.78 -3.10
C ALA A 111 0.43 6.30 -3.31
N ARG A 112 1.60 6.89 -3.07
CA ARG A 112 1.88 8.32 -3.30
C ARG A 112 2.34 8.63 -4.73
N GLY A 113 2.44 7.62 -5.60
CA GLY A 113 3.01 7.81 -6.95
C GLY A 113 4.52 8.09 -6.96
N GLU A 114 5.23 7.85 -5.85
CA GLU A 114 6.69 7.99 -5.73
C GLU A 114 7.39 6.76 -6.31
N VAL A 115 7.14 6.51 -7.60
CA VAL A 115 7.46 5.26 -8.29
C VAL A 115 8.94 4.87 -8.17
N GLY A 116 9.86 5.82 -8.37
CA GLY A 116 11.30 5.56 -8.25
C GLY A 116 11.69 5.04 -6.86
N ARG A 117 11.14 5.67 -5.80
CA ARG A 117 11.37 5.25 -4.42
C ARG A 117 10.75 3.89 -4.11
N ALA A 118 9.57 3.61 -4.67
CA ALA A 118 8.92 2.31 -4.50
C ALA A 118 9.80 1.19 -5.07
N PHE A 119 10.31 1.33 -6.30
CA PHE A 119 11.23 0.35 -6.90
C PHE A 119 12.55 0.21 -6.15
N GLU A 120 13.15 1.31 -5.71
CA GLU A 120 14.37 1.28 -4.90
C GLU A 120 14.15 0.51 -3.60
N THR A 121 13.05 0.80 -2.88
CA THR A 121 12.70 0.10 -1.66
C THR A 121 12.43 -1.38 -1.90
N VAL A 122 11.70 -1.76 -2.96
CA VAL A 122 11.48 -3.16 -3.34
C VAL A 122 12.80 -3.88 -3.55
N ARG A 123 13.74 -3.30 -4.31
CA ARG A 123 15.05 -3.88 -4.56
C ARG A 123 15.84 -4.09 -3.26
N GLU A 124 15.88 -3.10 -2.38
CA GLU A 124 16.55 -3.22 -1.07
C GLU A 124 15.97 -4.35 -0.21
N VAL A 125 14.63 -4.49 -0.22
CA VAL A 125 13.94 -5.56 0.52
C VAL A 125 14.26 -6.92 -0.09
N GLU A 126 14.25 -7.07 -1.42
CA GLU A 126 14.60 -8.31 -2.11
C GLU A 126 16.03 -8.75 -1.78
N GLU A 127 17.01 -7.83 -1.88
CA GLU A 127 18.40 -8.10 -1.55
C GLU A 127 18.58 -8.56 -0.08
N LEU A 128 17.87 -7.93 0.84
CA LEU A 128 17.91 -8.28 2.25
C LEU A 128 17.20 -9.62 2.52
N ALA A 129 16.03 -9.85 1.91
CA ALA A 129 15.25 -11.07 2.04
C ALA A 129 16.02 -12.29 1.48
N GLN A 130 16.68 -12.11 0.33
CA GLN A 130 17.50 -13.17 -0.28
C GLN A 130 18.67 -13.55 0.61
N ARG A 131 19.40 -12.58 1.17
CA ARG A 131 20.53 -12.83 2.09
C ARG A 131 20.13 -13.59 3.35
N HIS A 132 18.89 -13.42 3.81
CA HIS A 132 18.40 -14.03 5.05
C HIS A 132 17.43 -15.20 4.85
N GLY A 133 17.17 -15.61 3.60
CA GLY A 133 16.33 -16.76 3.28
C GLY A 133 14.86 -16.56 3.66
N HIS A 134 14.26 -15.43 3.25
CA HIS A 134 12.84 -15.11 3.50
C HIS A 134 11.97 -15.27 2.23
N PRO A 135 11.58 -16.50 1.82
CA PRO A 135 10.85 -16.74 0.56
C PRO A 135 9.47 -16.05 0.53
N TYR A 136 8.80 -15.93 1.67
CA TYR A 136 7.53 -15.22 1.77
C TYR A 136 7.67 -13.73 1.39
N VAL A 137 8.68 -13.05 1.92
CA VAL A 137 8.95 -11.64 1.60
C VAL A 137 9.34 -11.47 0.13
N MET A 138 10.09 -12.43 -0.43
CA MET A 138 10.43 -12.42 -1.86
C MET A 138 9.17 -12.48 -2.75
N ALA A 139 8.20 -13.34 -2.40
CA ALA A 139 6.94 -13.45 -3.12
C ALA A 139 6.08 -12.19 -2.98
N GLU A 140 6.06 -11.57 -1.79
CA GLU A 140 5.38 -10.30 -1.53
C GLU A 140 6.00 -9.15 -2.35
N MET A 141 7.32 -9.09 -2.43
CA MET A 141 8.01 -8.07 -3.25
C MET A 141 7.75 -8.28 -4.74
N ALA A 142 7.70 -9.52 -5.21
CA ALA A 142 7.33 -9.82 -6.59
C ALA A 142 5.93 -9.30 -6.92
N GLU A 143 4.95 -9.49 -6.03
CA GLU A 143 3.59 -8.96 -6.20
C GLU A 143 3.57 -7.43 -6.26
N ILE A 144 4.27 -6.74 -5.36
CA ILE A 144 4.36 -5.27 -5.36
C ILE A 144 5.02 -4.78 -6.65
N ARG A 145 6.10 -5.42 -7.08
CA ARG A 145 6.81 -5.08 -8.31
C ARG A 145 5.94 -5.24 -9.56
N ILE A 146 5.14 -6.32 -9.62
CA ILE A 146 4.16 -6.52 -10.69
C ILE A 146 3.14 -5.38 -10.71
N ARG A 147 2.59 -5.00 -9.56
CA ARG A 147 1.67 -3.88 -9.47
C ARG A 147 2.29 -2.57 -9.97
N LEU A 148 3.55 -2.31 -9.61
CA LEU A 148 4.29 -1.14 -10.09
C LEU A 148 4.46 -1.15 -11.60
N TRP A 149 4.84 -2.28 -12.21
CA TRP A 149 4.98 -2.39 -13.67
C TRP A 149 3.65 -2.23 -14.39
N VAL A 150 2.59 -2.88 -13.89
CA VAL A 150 1.23 -2.75 -14.46
C VAL A 150 0.74 -1.31 -14.37
N ALA A 151 0.90 -0.64 -13.23
CA ALA A 151 0.50 0.75 -13.05
C ALA A 151 1.24 1.73 -13.99
N GLN A 152 2.46 1.37 -14.46
CA GLN A 152 3.23 2.16 -15.43
C GLN A 152 2.97 1.76 -16.89
N GLY A 153 2.10 0.80 -17.15
CA GLY A 153 1.91 0.25 -18.49
C GLY A 153 3.08 -0.60 -19.00
N ASN A 154 4.05 -0.97 -18.15
CA ASN A 154 5.20 -1.79 -18.52
C ASN A 154 4.83 -3.29 -18.51
N LEU A 155 3.84 -3.65 -19.33
CA LEU A 155 3.29 -5.00 -19.42
C LEU A 155 4.29 -6.00 -20.02
N ALA A 156 5.20 -5.55 -20.88
CA ALA A 156 6.22 -6.42 -21.46
C ALA A 156 7.13 -7.02 -20.37
N THR A 157 7.62 -6.19 -19.44
CA THR A 157 8.47 -6.63 -18.34
C THR A 157 7.69 -7.52 -17.36
N ALA A 158 6.45 -7.16 -17.05
CA ALA A 158 5.58 -7.97 -16.19
C ALA A 158 5.30 -9.36 -16.81
N SER A 159 5.06 -9.42 -18.12
CA SER A 159 4.82 -10.68 -18.85
C SER A 159 6.07 -11.56 -18.91
N GLN A 160 7.25 -10.97 -19.14
CA GLN A 160 8.51 -11.72 -19.12
C GLN A 160 8.77 -12.36 -17.74
N TRP A 161 8.53 -11.60 -16.67
CA TRP A 161 8.64 -12.13 -15.31
C TRP A 161 7.69 -13.33 -15.09
N ALA A 162 6.43 -13.24 -15.56
CA ALA A 162 5.47 -14.33 -15.41
C ALA A 162 5.92 -15.58 -16.15
N LEU A 163 6.50 -15.46 -17.36
CA LEU A 163 7.05 -16.56 -18.13
C LEU A 163 8.27 -17.20 -17.44
N ASP A 164 9.14 -16.39 -16.84
CA ASP A 164 10.32 -16.87 -16.12
C ASP A 164 9.93 -17.64 -14.85
N CYS A 165 8.79 -17.31 -14.23
CA CYS A 165 8.28 -17.98 -13.03
C CYS A 165 7.52 -19.27 -13.32
N ASP A 166 6.92 -19.43 -14.51
CA ASP A 166 6.06 -20.59 -14.86
C ASP A 166 6.83 -21.94 -14.85
N GLY A 167 8.15 -21.91 -15.02
CA GLY A 167 9.00 -23.08 -14.96
C GLY A 167 9.54 -23.47 -13.57
N SER A 168 9.37 -22.61 -12.55
CA SER A 168 10.00 -22.79 -11.23
C SER A 168 9.01 -23.13 -10.10
N VAL A 169 7.73 -23.31 -10.41
CA VAL A 169 6.62 -23.29 -9.45
C VAL A 169 6.46 -24.56 -8.60
N VAL A 170 7.26 -25.60 -8.80
CA VAL A 170 7.17 -26.85 -8.00
C VAL A 170 8.48 -27.07 -7.26
N ASP A 171 8.92 -26.08 -6.48
CA ASP A 171 9.97 -26.33 -5.49
C ASP A 171 9.29 -26.75 -4.18
N GLU A 172 9.50 -28.02 -3.77
CA GLU A 172 8.93 -28.62 -2.55
C GLU A 172 9.27 -27.86 -1.26
N GLY A 173 10.06 -26.79 -1.36
CA GLY A 173 10.49 -25.93 -0.25
C GLY A 173 9.76 -24.60 -0.09
N ILE A 174 8.87 -24.18 -1.01
CA ILE A 174 8.18 -22.89 -0.93
C ILE A 174 6.98 -22.96 0.04
N PRO A 175 6.91 -22.08 1.06
CA PRO A 175 5.76 -22.05 1.97
C PRO A 175 4.44 -21.80 1.20
N PRO A 176 3.32 -22.46 1.59
CA PRO A 176 2.04 -22.36 0.86
C PRO A 176 1.56 -20.92 0.63
N LEU A 177 1.80 -20.03 1.60
CA LEU A 177 1.40 -18.62 1.50
C LEU A 177 2.27 -17.82 0.50
N ALA A 178 3.55 -18.15 0.37
CA ALA A 178 4.43 -17.55 -0.64
C ALA A 178 4.04 -18.02 -2.04
N HIS A 179 3.64 -19.27 -2.20
CA HIS A 179 3.12 -19.80 -3.44
C HIS A 179 1.81 -19.12 -3.85
N GLU A 180 0.86 -18.91 -2.89
CA GLU A 180 -0.37 -18.12 -3.12
C GLU A 180 -0.05 -16.73 -3.68
N MET A 181 0.94 -16.03 -3.09
CA MET A 181 1.33 -14.68 -3.55
C MET A 181 1.91 -14.68 -4.96
N GLN A 182 2.74 -15.67 -5.31
CA GLN A 182 3.25 -15.81 -6.67
C GLN A 182 2.13 -16.04 -7.68
N GLN A 183 1.18 -16.91 -7.36
CA GLN A 183 0.01 -17.18 -8.21
C GLN A 183 -0.85 -15.92 -8.38
N ILE A 184 -1.06 -15.16 -7.32
CA ILE A 184 -1.77 -13.87 -7.39
C ILE A 184 -1.02 -12.89 -8.31
N ALA A 185 0.31 -12.81 -8.24
CA ALA A 185 1.10 -11.95 -9.11
C ALA A 185 0.97 -12.35 -10.59
N MET A 186 0.99 -13.65 -10.91
CA MET A 186 0.77 -14.17 -12.27
C MET A 186 -0.62 -13.82 -12.79
N VAL A 187 -1.67 -14.05 -12.01
CA VAL A 187 -3.05 -13.70 -12.38
C VAL A 187 -3.18 -12.19 -12.65
N ARG A 188 -2.52 -11.32 -11.88
CA ARG A 188 -2.53 -9.87 -12.15
C ARG A 188 -1.94 -9.51 -13.51
N VAL A 189 -0.87 -10.18 -13.93
CA VAL A 189 -0.27 -9.96 -15.25
C VAL A 189 -1.26 -10.35 -16.34
N LEU A 190 -1.94 -11.49 -16.21
CA LEU A 190 -2.95 -11.96 -17.19
C LEU A 190 -4.13 -10.99 -17.28
N ILE A 191 -4.68 -10.56 -16.14
CA ILE A 191 -5.77 -9.55 -16.10
C ILE A 191 -5.33 -8.26 -16.79
N ALA A 192 -4.15 -7.73 -16.47
CA ALA A 192 -3.65 -6.49 -17.04
C ALA A 192 -3.45 -6.57 -18.56
N ARG A 193 -2.91 -7.69 -19.06
CA ARG A 193 -2.77 -7.95 -20.51
C ARG A 193 -4.11 -7.96 -21.21
N THR A 194 -5.10 -8.65 -20.66
CA THR A 194 -6.44 -8.75 -21.23
C THR A 194 -7.15 -7.40 -21.28
N LEU A 195 -7.09 -6.63 -20.18
CA LEU A 195 -7.71 -5.30 -20.13
C LEU A 195 -7.06 -4.28 -21.06
N SER A 196 -5.74 -4.34 -21.23
CA SER A 196 -5.01 -3.43 -22.14
C SER A 196 -5.29 -3.73 -23.61
N SER A 197 -5.48 -4.99 -23.98
CA SER A 197 -5.78 -5.40 -25.35
C SER A 197 -7.21 -5.05 -25.79
N ALA A 198 -8.11 -4.80 -24.85
CA ALA A 198 -9.46 -4.34 -25.15
C ALA A 198 -9.51 -2.83 -25.51
N SER A 199 -8.46 -2.07 -25.24
CA SER A 199 -8.38 -0.62 -25.46
C SER A 199 -7.70 -0.21 -26.77
N ASP A 200 -6.83 -1.07 -27.36
CA ASP A 200 -6.09 -0.78 -28.57
C ASP A 200 -6.60 -1.66 -29.75
N GLU A 201 -6.49 -1.14 -31.00
CA GLU A 201 -6.84 -1.92 -32.20
C GLU A 201 -6.06 -3.25 -32.28
N PRO A 202 -6.63 -4.32 -32.84
CA PRO A 202 -6.20 -5.69 -32.62
C PRO A 202 -4.85 -5.99 -33.30
N SER A 203 -3.76 -5.74 -32.58
CA SER A 203 -2.49 -6.42 -32.87
C SER A 203 -2.60 -7.82 -32.22
N ARG A 204 -3.03 -8.81 -33.06
CA ARG A 204 -3.34 -10.19 -32.66
C ARG A 204 -2.16 -11.05 -32.19
N ALA A 205 -0.99 -10.47 -32.00
CA ALA A 205 0.19 -11.19 -31.52
C ALA A 205 0.36 -10.99 -30.01
N GLY A 206 -0.07 -11.96 -29.21
CA GLY A 206 0.21 -12.04 -27.78
C GLY A 206 -0.96 -11.76 -26.83
N LEU A 207 -2.21 -11.80 -27.30
CA LEU A 207 -3.39 -11.82 -26.43
C LEU A 207 -3.40 -13.11 -25.59
N PRO A 208 -3.75 -13.03 -24.29
CA PRO A 208 -4.09 -14.22 -23.52
C PRO A 208 -5.24 -14.93 -24.24
N ASN A 209 -5.10 -16.24 -24.47
CA ASN A 209 -6.20 -17.04 -24.98
C ASN A 209 -7.33 -17.04 -23.94
N ALA A 210 -8.59 -17.24 -24.38
CA ALA A 210 -9.70 -17.43 -23.44
C ALA A 210 -9.38 -18.53 -22.42
N ASP A 211 -8.68 -19.57 -22.83
CA ASP A 211 -8.21 -20.66 -21.99
C ASP A 211 -7.27 -20.18 -20.86
N GLU A 212 -6.34 -19.24 -21.11
CA GLU A 212 -5.44 -18.70 -20.07
C GLU A 212 -6.19 -17.94 -18.97
N MET A 213 -7.26 -17.23 -19.30
CA MET A 213 -8.07 -16.52 -18.33
C MET A 213 -8.98 -17.48 -17.55
N ASP A 214 -9.49 -18.54 -18.18
CA ASP A 214 -10.25 -19.59 -17.52
C ASP A 214 -9.37 -20.36 -16.52
N ASP A 215 -8.12 -20.65 -16.87
CA ASP A 215 -7.12 -21.22 -15.97
C ASP A 215 -6.82 -20.29 -14.80
N ALA A 216 -6.66 -18.98 -15.04
CA ALA A 216 -6.46 -17.98 -13.99
C ALA A 216 -7.64 -17.90 -13.02
N LEU A 217 -8.89 -17.95 -13.53
CA LEU A 217 -10.08 -18.00 -12.70
C LEU A 217 -10.19 -19.31 -11.93
N GLY A 218 -9.86 -20.44 -12.54
CA GLY A 218 -9.78 -21.74 -11.86
C GLY A 218 -8.80 -21.70 -10.69
N LEU A 219 -7.62 -21.09 -10.91
CA LEU A 219 -6.62 -20.86 -9.86
C LEU A 219 -7.16 -20.00 -8.73
N LEU A 220 -7.79 -18.85 -9.04
CA LEU A 220 -8.39 -17.98 -8.02
C LEU A 220 -9.51 -18.69 -7.23
N VAL A 221 -10.28 -19.59 -7.85
CA VAL A 221 -11.28 -20.41 -7.13
C VAL A 221 -10.61 -21.35 -6.13
N GLY A 222 -9.54 -22.02 -6.54
CA GLY A 222 -8.76 -22.88 -5.63
C GLY A 222 -8.16 -22.11 -4.44
N LEU A 223 -7.56 -20.95 -4.71
CA LEU A 223 -6.99 -20.06 -3.68
C LEU A 223 -8.07 -19.54 -2.73
N LEU A 224 -9.25 -19.18 -3.25
CA LEU A 224 -10.39 -18.72 -2.45
C LEU A 224 -10.83 -19.80 -1.48
N GLY A 225 -11.02 -21.03 -1.94
CA GLY A 225 -11.40 -22.16 -1.10
C GLY A 225 -10.37 -22.43 0.01
N GLY A 226 -9.07 -22.35 -0.29
CA GLY A 226 -8.00 -22.48 0.70
C GLY A 226 -7.96 -21.36 1.73
N ALA A 227 -8.22 -20.12 1.30
CA ALA A 227 -8.29 -18.96 2.19
C ALA A 227 -9.51 -19.02 3.13
N GLU A 228 -10.68 -19.41 2.61
CA GLU A 228 -11.91 -19.61 3.39
C GLU A 228 -11.76 -20.73 4.42
N ALA A 229 -11.27 -21.89 4.00
CA ALA A 229 -11.05 -23.03 4.90
C ALA A 229 -10.07 -22.72 6.04
N SER A 230 -9.13 -21.78 5.80
CA SER A 230 -8.15 -21.33 6.79
C SER A 230 -8.60 -20.11 7.59
N GLY A 231 -9.78 -19.54 7.32
CA GLY A 231 -10.29 -18.34 7.97
C GLY A 231 -9.47 -17.08 7.67
N ARG A 232 -8.75 -17.03 6.54
CA ARG A 232 -7.92 -15.89 6.12
C ARG A 232 -8.75 -14.86 5.35
N VAL A 233 -9.63 -14.16 6.06
CA VAL A 233 -10.61 -13.22 5.45
C VAL A 233 -9.93 -12.12 4.66
N ARG A 234 -8.76 -11.62 5.06
CA ARG A 234 -7.97 -10.66 4.29
C ARG A 234 -7.62 -11.20 2.88
N SER A 235 -7.14 -12.46 2.79
CA SER A 235 -6.90 -13.13 1.50
C SER A 235 -8.20 -13.32 0.71
N VAL A 236 -9.30 -13.69 1.38
CA VAL A 236 -10.62 -13.84 0.73
C VAL A 236 -11.05 -12.56 0.04
N ILE A 237 -10.98 -11.41 0.72
CA ILE A 237 -11.34 -10.10 0.16
C ILE A 237 -10.47 -9.79 -1.07
N LYS A 238 -9.15 -9.97 -0.96
CA LYS A 238 -8.20 -9.73 -2.04
C LYS A 238 -8.45 -10.62 -3.27
N ILE A 239 -8.68 -11.91 -3.05
CA ILE A 239 -8.94 -12.88 -4.13
C ILE A 239 -10.27 -12.55 -4.82
N LEU A 240 -11.32 -12.22 -4.07
CA LEU A 240 -12.62 -11.81 -4.63
C LEU A 240 -12.51 -10.52 -5.46
N ALA A 241 -11.72 -9.55 -5.03
CA ALA A 241 -11.46 -8.33 -5.80
C ALA A 241 -10.76 -8.65 -7.14
N LEU A 242 -9.80 -9.59 -7.14
CA LEU A 242 -9.13 -10.06 -8.36
C LEU A 242 -10.06 -10.89 -9.25
N GLN A 243 -10.94 -11.74 -8.68
CA GLN A 243 -11.96 -12.44 -9.46
C GLN A 243 -12.91 -11.45 -10.16
N ALA A 244 -13.30 -10.37 -9.47
CA ALA A 244 -14.13 -9.33 -10.09
C ALA A 244 -13.44 -8.69 -11.30
N LEU A 245 -12.15 -8.41 -11.20
CA LEU A 245 -11.35 -7.88 -12.31
C LEU A 245 -11.17 -8.90 -13.45
N ALA A 246 -10.95 -10.17 -13.12
CA ALA A 246 -10.80 -11.24 -14.10
C ALA A 246 -12.11 -11.47 -14.89
N PHE A 247 -13.27 -11.56 -14.22
CA PHE A 247 -14.57 -11.63 -14.87
C PHE A 247 -14.88 -10.38 -15.70
N GLN A 248 -14.50 -9.19 -15.23
CA GLN A 248 -14.61 -7.96 -16.03
C GLN A 248 -13.78 -8.08 -17.32
N ALA A 249 -12.55 -8.59 -17.23
CA ALA A 249 -11.68 -8.78 -18.38
C ALA A 249 -12.25 -9.77 -19.40
N GLN A 250 -12.97 -10.80 -18.96
CA GLN A 250 -13.72 -11.73 -19.82
C GLN A 250 -15.05 -11.14 -20.36
N GLY A 251 -15.50 -10.01 -19.84
CA GLY A 251 -16.78 -9.40 -20.20
C GLY A 251 -17.98 -9.96 -19.42
N ASP A 252 -17.79 -10.87 -18.47
CA ASP A 252 -18.86 -11.38 -17.59
C ASP A 252 -19.14 -10.41 -16.44
N GLN A 253 -19.99 -9.43 -16.74
CA GLN A 253 -20.35 -8.39 -15.77
C GLN A 253 -21.17 -8.93 -14.59
N GLY A 254 -21.94 -10.00 -14.79
CA GLY A 254 -22.75 -10.61 -13.74
C GLY A 254 -21.87 -11.21 -12.64
N GLN A 255 -20.92 -12.06 -13.03
CA GLN A 255 -19.96 -12.66 -12.12
C GLN A 255 -19.03 -11.61 -11.50
N ALA A 256 -18.57 -10.62 -12.28
CA ALA A 256 -17.75 -9.53 -11.77
C ALA A 256 -18.44 -8.78 -10.63
N MET A 257 -19.72 -8.41 -10.78
CA MET A 257 -20.48 -7.73 -9.75
C MET A 257 -20.82 -8.61 -8.55
N SER A 258 -21.04 -9.91 -8.77
CA SER A 258 -21.25 -10.88 -7.69
C SER A 258 -20.00 -11.03 -6.80
N ALA A 259 -18.82 -11.20 -7.41
CA ALA A 259 -17.56 -11.30 -6.72
C ALA A 259 -17.22 -9.99 -5.95
N LEU A 260 -17.37 -8.83 -6.62
CA LEU A 260 -17.15 -7.54 -5.99
C LEU A 260 -18.10 -7.29 -4.82
N GLY A 261 -19.40 -7.56 -4.99
CA GLY A 261 -20.40 -7.39 -3.92
C GLY A 261 -20.06 -8.19 -2.68
N ARG A 262 -19.59 -9.43 -2.87
CA ARG A 262 -19.12 -10.28 -1.77
C ARG A 262 -17.85 -9.72 -1.12
N ALA A 263 -16.87 -9.25 -1.90
CA ALA A 263 -15.67 -8.60 -1.38
C ALA A 263 -16.01 -7.38 -0.54
N LEU A 264 -16.87 -6.49 -1.04
CA LEU A 264 -17.31 -5.28 -0.35
C LEU A 264 -18.04 -5.59 0.96
N SER A 265 -18.94 -6.58 0.97
CA SER A 265 -19.68 -6.97 2.19
C SER A 265 -18.78 -7.47 3.32
N LEU A 266 -17.66 -8.12 2.98
CA LEU A 266 -16.65 -8.56 3.96
C LEU A 266 -15.73 -7.43 4.40
N ALA A 267 -15.46 -6.48 3.53
CA ALA A 267 -14.48 -5.41 3.73
C ALA A 267 -15.06 -4.19 4.47
N GLU A 268 -16.33 -3.84 4.21
CA GLU A 268 -17.00 -2.65 4.75
C GLU A 268 -16.95 -2.55 6.28
N PRO A 269 -17.24 -3.60 7.07
CA PRO A 269 -17.24 -3.51 8.54
C PRO A 269 -15.88 -3.16 9.14
N GLU A 270 -14.81 -3.50 8.45
CA GLU A 270 -13.42 -3.28 8.91
C GLU A 270 -12.73 -2.11 8.17
N GLY A 271 -13.41 -1.48 7.21
CA GLY A 271 -12.97 -0.29 6.53
C GLY A 271 -11.79 -0.48 5.58
N TYR A 272 -11.70 -1.60 4.88
CA TYR A 272 -10.66 -1.84 3.88
C TYR A 272 -10.71 -0.78 2.78
N VAL A 273 -9.59 -0.17 2.45
CA VAL A 273 -9.49 0.85 1.40
C VAL A 273 -8.47 0.45 0.35
N ARG A 274 -7.20 0.25 0.76
CA ARG A 274 -6.09 0.03 -0.19
C ARG A 274 -6.23 -1.26 -0.99
N THR A 275 -6.85 -2.30 -0.41
CA THR A 275 -7.14 -3.56 -1.11
C THR A 275 -7.94 -3.33 -2.41
N PHE A 276 -8.78 -2.30 -2.49
CA PHE A 276 -9.52 -1.95 -3.70
C PHE A 276 -8.84 -0.87 -4.52
N ILE A 277 -8.45 0.25 -3.91
CA ILE A 277 -7.97 1.40 -4.68
C ILE A 277 -6.59 1.18 -5.30
N ASP A 278 -5.78 0.28 -4.78
CA ASP A 278 -4.49 -0.12 -5.36
C ASP A 278 -4.62 -0.86 -6.69
N GLU A 279 -5.81 -1.36 -7.03
CA GLU A 279 -6.11 -1.98 -8.33
C GLU A 279 -6.34 -0.95 -9.46
N GLY A 280 -6.40 0.34 -9.11
CA GLY A 280 -6.46 1.46 -10.05
C GLY A 280 -7.76 1.57 -10.84
N GLU A 281 -7.68 2.12 -12.06
CA GLU A 281 -8.84 2.45 -12.89
C GLU A 281 -9.75 1.25 -13.24
N PRO A 282 -9.26 0.02 -13.48
CA PRO A 282 -10.14 -1.13 -13.69
C PRO A 282 -11.09 -1.36 -12.50
N MET A 283 -10.60 -1.25 -11.29
CA MET A 283 -11.43 -1.37 -10.08
C MET A 283 -12.36 -0.17 -9.92
N ALA A 284 -11.90 1.05 -10.22
CA ALA A 284 -12.74 2.24 -10.22
C ALA A 284 -13.97 2.08 -11.13
N GLY A 285 -13.79 1.49 -12.31
CA GLY A 285 -14.88 1.15 -13.23
C GLY A 285 -15.90 0.20 -12.61
N LEU A 286 -15.46 -0.85 -11.91
CA LEU A 286 -16.32 -1.77 -11.19
C LEU A 286 -17.04 -1.09 -10.00
N LEU A 287 -16.34 -0.28 -9.23
CA LEU A 287 -16.90 0.46 -8.09
C LEU A 287 -17.99 1.45 -8.54
N ARG A 288 -17.80 2.18 -9.65
CA ARG A 288 -18.84 3.06 -10.22
C ARG A 288 -20.12 2.27 -10.61
N ARG A 289 -19.96 1.06 -11.16
CA ARG A 289 -21.11 0.18 -11.46
C ARG A 289 -21.77 -0.36 -10.20
N ALA A 290 -20.99 -0.75 -9.18
CA ALA A 290 -21.51 -1.15 -7.87
C ALA A 290 -22.34 -0.04 -7.23
N LEU A 291 -21.86 1.22 -7.27
CA LEU A 291 -22.58 2.39 -6.80
C LEU A 291 -23.90 2.57 -7.54
N ALA A 292 -23.89 2.47 -8.88
CA ALA A 292 -25.10 2.59 -9.71
C ALA A 292 -26.12 1.50 -9.43
N GLN A 293 -25.69 0.30 -8.99
CA GLN A 293 -26.55 -0.81 -8.59
C GLN A 293 -26.98 -0.76 -7.10
N GLY A 294 -26.53 0.22 -6.35
CA GLY A 294 -26.85 0.37 -4.93
C GLY A 294 -26.13 -0.63 -4.02
N ILE A 295 -25.00 -1.19 -4.46
CA ILE A 295 -24.19 -2.13 -3.66
C ILE A 295 -23.30 -1.29 -2.72
N ALA A 296 -23.48 -1.41 -1.40
CA ALA A 296 -22.72 -0.73 -0.35
C ALA A 296 -22.45 0.78 -0.67
N PRO A 297 -23.50 1.59 -0.98
CA PRO A 297 -23.32 2.88 -1.66
C PRO A 297 -22.47 3.87 -0.88
N GLY A 298 -22.59 3.92 0.45
CA GLY A 298 -21.79 4.81 1.31
C GLY A 298 -20.32 4.44 1.32
N TYR A 299 -20.02 3.15 1.44
CA TYR A 299 -18.65 2.63 1.44
C TYR A 299 -17.98 2.79 0.06
N VAL A 300 -18.67 2.41 -1.00
CA VAL A 300 -18.17 2.54 -2.38
C VAL A 300 -17.91 3.99 -2.77
N ALA A 301 -18.78 4.93 -2.35
CA ALA A 301 -18.53 6.35 -2.56
C ALA A 301 -17.24 6.82 -1.85
N GLY A 302 -16.97 6.32 -0.64
CA GLY A 302 -15.71 6.58 0.07
C GLY A 302 -14.49 6.03 -0.66
N LEU A 303 -14.57 4.80 -1.21
CA LEU A 303 -13.49 4.20 -2.01
C LEU A 303 -13.20 5.01 -3.29
N LEU A 304 -14.24 5.48 -3.98
CA LEU A 304 -14.09 6.30 -5.18
C LEU A 304 -13.46 7.66 -4.86
N ALA A 305 -13.87 8.30 -3.76
CA ALA A 305 -13.26 9.55 -3.30
C ALA A 305 -11.76 9.36 -2.97
N ALA A 306 -11.40 8.28 -2.30
CA ALA A 306 -10.00 7.96 -1.99
C ALA A 306 -9.15 7.70 -3.26
N LEU A 307 -9.74 7.11 -4.31
CA LEU A 307 -9.10 6.95 -5.62
C LEU A 307 -8.83 8.31 -6.29
N GLU A 308 -9.80 9.22 -6.26
CA GLU A 308 -9.67 10.56 -6.84
C GLU A 308 -8.60 11.39 -6.12
N GLU A 309 -8.56 11.31 -4.79
CA GLU A 309 -7.52 11.97 -3.98
C GLU A 309 -6.12 11.40 -4.27
N GLY A 310 -6.00 10.08 -4.43
CA GLY A 310 -4.75 9.41 -4.81
C GLY A 310 -4.31 9.76 -6.24
N SER A 311 -5.24 9.89 -7.17
CA SER A 311 -4.97 10.31 -8.56
C SER A 311 -4.57 11.78 -8.65
N ALA A 312 -5.09 12.63 -7.77
CA ALA A 312 -4.67 14.04 -7.65
C ALA A 312 -3.26 14.18 -7.02
N SER A 313 -2.73 13.12 -6.40
CA SER A 313 -1.38 13.05 -5.81
C SER A 313 -0.37 12.35 -6.71
N GLY A 314 -0.79 11.83 -7.88
CA GLY A 314 0.11 11.30 -8.91
C GLY A 314 1.08 12.38 -9.38
N PRO A 315 2.27 12.00 -9.95
CA PRO A 315 3.19 12.98 -10.50
C PRO A 315 2.40 13.80 -11.49
N THR A 316 2.14 15.04 -11.12
CA THR A 316 1.64 16.04 -12.08
C THR A 316 2.63 15.97 -13.22
N VAL A 317 2.19 15.42 -14.37
CA VAL A 317 2.85 15.69 -15.64
C VAL A 317 3.18 17.17 -15.56
N GLU A 318 4.45 17.52 -15.75
CA GLU A 318 4.99 18.88 -15.67
C GLU A 318 4.06 19.86 -16.40
N GLN A 319 3.04 20.36 -15.71
CA GLN A 319 2.39 21.57 -16.18
C GLN A 319 3.41 22.66 -15.91
N PRO A 320 3.90 23.34 -16.96
CA PRO A 320 4.72 24.53 -16.80
C PRO A 320 3.96 25.44 -15.82
N MET A 321 4.68 26.01 -14.84
CA MET A 321 4.08 26.97 -13.93
C MET A 321 3.31 28.00 -14.74
N ALA A 322 2.04 28.20 -14.45
CA ALA A 322 1.19 29.15 -15.20
C ALA A 322 1.78 30.57 -15.19
N GLU A 323 2.52 30.90 -14.13
CA GLU A 323 3.32 32.11 -13.99
C GLU A 323 4.57 31.83 -13.16
N PRO A 324 5.75 32.39 -13.49
CA PRO A 324 6.95 32.25 -12.68
C PRO A 324 6.75 32.91 -11.30
N LEU A 325 7.40 32.34 -10.28
CA LEU A 325 7.44 32.97 -8.96
C LEU A 325 8.20 34.30 -9.04
N THR A 326 7.67 35.31 -8.40
CA THR A 326 8.39 36.57 -8.20
C THR A 326 9.59 36.35 -7.26
N GLU A 327 10.58 37.23 -7.30
CA GLU A 327 11.75 37.16 -6.39
C GLU A 327 11.34 37.07 -4.91
N ARG A 328 10.27 37.81 -4.54
CA ARG A 328 9.74 37.81 -3.17
C ARG A 328 9.05 36.49 -2.80
N GLU A 329 8.32 35.88 -3.72
CA GLU A 329 7.70 34.58 -3.53
C GLU A 329 8.76 33.46 -3.43
N LEU A 330 9.82 33.56 -4.21
CA LEU A 330 10.95 32.63 -4.14
C LEU A 330 11.72 32.73 -2.81
N GLU A 331 11.91 33.97 -2.31
CA GLU A 331 12.54 34.23 -1.01
C GLU A 331 11.69 33.62 0.14
N VAL A 332 10.38 33.85 0.12
CA VAL A 332 9.45 33.23 1.08
C VAL A 332 9.51 31.70 0.98
N LEU A 333 9.54 31.13 -0.24
CA LEU A 333 9.61 29.69 -0.45
C LEU A 333 10.90 29.07 0.10
N ARG A 334 12.05 29.75 -0.04
CA ARG A 334 13.33 29.32 0.55
C ARG A 334 13.27 29.27 2.08
N LEU A 335 12.67 30.26 2.71
CA LEU A 335 12.51 30.30 4.17
C LEU A 335 11.48 29.23 4.66
N VAL A 336 10.45 28.96 3.85
CA VAL A 336 9.54 27.85 4.04
C VAL A 336 10.30 26.54 3.99
N ALA A 337 11.17 26.34 3.02
CA ALA A 337 12.00 25.13 2.87
C ALA A 337 13.03 24.96 4.00
N ALA A 338 13.56 26.07 4.53
CA ALA A 338 14.42 26.08 5.70
C ALA A 338 13.70 25.77 7.02
N GLY A 339 12.38 25.54 6.99
CA GLY A 339 11.61 25.12 8.17
C GLY A 339 11.04 26.24 9.03
N LEU A 340 11.24 27.52 8.67
CA LEU A 340 10.79 28.66 9.46
C LEU A 340 9.26 28.76 9.51
N SER A 341 8.68 29.01 10.69
CA SER A 341 7.26 29.32 10.82
C SER A 341 6.90 30.66 10.15
N ASN A 342 5.64 30.87 9.85
CA ASN A 342 5.18 32.13 9.23
C ASN A 342 5.52 33.37 10.08
N GLN A 343 5.61 33.24 11.41
CA GLN A 343 6.02 34.32 12.31
C GLN A 343 7.52 34.61 12.22
N GLU A 344 8.35 33.59 12.07
CA GLU A 344 9.80 33.74 11.87
C GLU A 344 10.09 34.35 10.51
N ILE A 345 9.40 33.90 9.43
CA ILE A 345 9.46 34.50 8.09
C ILE A 345 9.09 35.99 8.13
N ALA A 346 8.01 36.34 8.86
CA ALA A 346 7.57 37.72 8.99
C ALA A 346 8.65 38.62 9.65
N ARG A 347 9.35 38.09 10.66
CA ARG A 347 10.48 38.80 11.32
C ARG A 347 11.70 38.89 10.42
N GLU A 348 12.06 37.80 9.75
CA GLU A 348 13.23 37.75 8.87
C GLU A 348 13.10 38.71 7.68
N LEU A 349 11.89 38.75 7.09
CA LEU A 349 11.62 39.60 5.93
C LEU A 349 11.13 41.01 6.28
N VAL A 350 10.96 41.32 7.57
CA VAL A 350 10.49 42.61 8.11
C VAL A 350 9.13 43.00 7.48
N ILE A 351 8.19 42.06 7.41
CA ILE A 351 6.83 42.27 6.85
C ILE A 351 5.74 41.77 7.80
N ALA A 352 4.51 42.18 7.58
CA ALA A 352 3.39 41.72 8.38
C ALA A 352 3.13 40.21 8.17
N LEU A 353 2.67 39.51 9.24
CA LEU A 353 2.31 38.11 9.17
C LEU A 353 1.21 37.82 8.11
N SER A 354 0.27 38.74 7.93
CA SER A 354 -0.75 38.67 6.87
C SER A 354 -0.14 38.66 5.48
N THR A 355 0.91 39.45 5.26
CA THR A 355 1.65 39.54 4.01
C THR A 355 2.38 38.21 3.70
N VAL A 356 3.00 37.59 4.72
CA VAL A 356 3.60 36.26 4.57
C VAL A 356 2.58 35.23 4.16
N LYS A 357 1.42 35.21 4.84
CA LYS A 357 0.32 34.29 4.47
C LYS A 357 -0.16 34.51 3.02
N SER A 358 -0.26 35.77 2.59
CA SER A 358 -0.63 36.08 1.20
C SER A 358 0.41 35.57 0.21
N HIS A 359 1.71 35.79 0.46
CA HIS A 359 2.77 35.26 -0.42
C HIS A 359 2.77 33.72 -0.46
N ILE A 360 2.58 33.04 0.67
CA ILE A 360 2.48 31.57 0.73
C ILE A 360 1.29 31.08 -0.10
N ASN A 361 0.13 31.71 0.00
CA ASN A 361 -1.04 31.36 -0.79
C ASN A 361 -0.81 31.59 -2.30
N HIS A 362 -0.14 32.66 -2.69
CA HIS A 362 0.23 32.91 -4.09
C HIS A 362 1.24 31.85 -4.59
N VAL A 363 2.25 31.53 -3.78
CA VAL A 363 3.20 30.45 -4.10
C VAL A 363 2.46 29.14 -4.31
N TYR A 364 1.54 28.78 -3.41
CA TYR A 364 0.76 27.53 -3.54
C TYR A 364 -0.11 27.56 -4.79
N GLY A 365 -0.78 28.68 -5.09
CA GLY A 365 -1.57 28.84 -6.31
C GLY A 365 -0.75 28.70 -7.59
N LYS A 366 0.39 29.39 -7.68
CA LYS A 366 1.29 29.34 -8.86
C LYS A 366 1.96 27.99 -9.05
N MET A 367 2.26 27.29 -7.95
CA MET A 367 2.87 25.96 -7.96
C MET A 367 1.83 24.84 -8.07
N GLY A 368 0.53 25.13 -8.01
CA GLY A 368 -0.54 24.14 -8.05
C GLY A 368 -0.53 23.18 -6.86
N VAL A 369 -0.11 23.66 -5.67
CA VAL A 369 0.02 22.84 -4.45
C VAL A 369 -0.93 23.33 -3.36
N LYS A 370 -1.31 22.45 -2.44
CA LYS A 370 -2.27 22.75 -1.37
C LYS A 370 -1.66 22.77 0.04
N SER A 371 -0.38 22.36 0.18
CA SER A 371 0.29 22.28 1.48
C SER A 371 1.72 22.75 1.43
N ARG A 372 2.25 23.12 2.62
CA ARG A 372 3.64 23.51 2.81
C ARG A 372 4.64 22.43 2.34
N THR A 373 4.36 21.19 2.71
CA THR A 373 5.22 20.05 2.35
C THR A 373 5.24 19.81 0.84
N GLN A 374 4.07 19.94 0.18
CA GLN A 374 3.97 19.84 -1.28
C GLN A 374 4.72 20.97 -1.98
N ALA A 375 4.68 22.19 -1.44
CA ALA A 375 5.42 23.33 -2.01
C ALA A 375 6.94 23.12 -1.98
N VAL A 376 7.46 22.61 -0.85
CA VAL A 376 8.89 22.31 -0.70
C VAL A 376 9.32 21.18 -1.65
N ALA A 377 8.58 20.08 -1.69
CA ALA A 377 8.88 18.95 -2.56
C ALA A 377 8.88 19.36 -4.05
N ARG A 378 7.87 20.14 -4.46
CA ARG A 378 7.79 20.63 -5.85
C ARG A 378 8.89 21.63 -6.20
N ALA A 379 9.28 22.51 -5.27
CA ALA A 379 10.37 23.44 -5.47
C ALA A 379 11.71 22.71 -5.65
N GLN A 380 11.94 21.64 -4.90
CA GLN A 380 13.11 20.76 -5.06
C GLN A 380 13.10 20.04 -6.41
N SER A 381 11.94 19.51 -6.86
CA SER A 381 11.83 18.84 -8.17
C SER A 381 12.06 19.80 -9.36
N LEU A 382 11.76 21.08 -9.18
CA LEU A 382 11.97 22.14 -10.19
C LEU A 382 13.37 22.79 -10.11
N GLY A 383 14.23 22.37 -9.18
CA GLY A 383 15.58 22.94 -9.00
C GLY A 383 15.59 24.39 -8.53
N MET A 384 14.55 24.82 -7.79
CA MET A 384 14.38 26.20 -7.29
C MET A 384 15.00 26.42 -5.90
N LEU A 385 15.34 25.31 -5.22
CA LEU A 385 15.89 25.26 -3.85
C LEU A 385 17.24 24.58 -3.85
#